data_c84109a293e30591f56d280a9419c193
#
_entry.id   c84109a293e30591f56d280a9419c193
#
_cell.length_a   1.000
_cell.length_b   1.000
_cell.length_c   1.000
_cell.angle_alpha   90.00
_cell.angle_beta   90.00
_cell.angle_gamma   90.00
#
_symmetry.space_group_name_H-M   'P 1'
#
loop_
_entity.id
_entity.type
_entity.pdbx_description
1 polymer ?
#
loop_
_entity_poly.entity_id
_entity_poly.type
_entity_poly.pdbx_seq_one_letter_code
_entity_poly.pdbx_strand_id
1 'polypeptide(L)'
;MAIIKKFRIKSFKENKPLIKLEKISLSFGKRQILDNISFSINSGEILGMLGPNGVGKSTLFNLIIGLLKPDFGSIIVNGENVLDYPISERTKKFKIGYVPQYGGYFHDLTLLDNLKAVSEVLIDDKNDRNSKIDYLISRFELASVLNIQAKFLSG
;
A
#
# COMPACT_ATOMS: atom_id res chain seq x y z
N MET A 1 19.54 5.18 -11.23
CA MET A 1 18.45 4.38 -11.81
C MET A 1 18.00 3.35 -10.79
N ALA A 2 16.70 3.27 -10.48
CA ALA A 2 16.20 2.28 -9.54
C ALA A 2 16.20 0.89 -10.21
N ILE A 3 16.66 -0.14 -9.48
CA ILE A 3 16.61 -1.52 -9.95
C ILE A 3 15.32 -2.14 -9.43
N ILE A 4 14.45 -2.55 -10.33
CA ILE A 4 13.20 -3.25 -10.02
C ILE A 4 13.47 -4.76 -10.11
N LYS A 5 13.38 -5.49 -8.99
CA LYS A 5 13.48 -6.95 -8.96
C LYS A 5 12.12 -7.56 -8.66
N LYS A 6 11.71 -8.53 -9.47
CA LYS A 6 10.48 -9.31 -9.30
C LYS A 6 10.81 -10.69 -8.76
N PHE A 7 10.07 -11.12 -7.75
CA PHE A 7 10.12 -12.48 -7.21
C PHE A 7 8.73 -13.10 -7.33
N ARG A 8 8.64 -14.30 -7.88
CA ARG A 8 7.39 -15.03 -8.01
C ARG A 8 7.36 -16.17 -6.98
N ILE A 9 6.37 -16.15 -6.08
CA ILE A 9 6.23 -17.17 -5.03
C ILE A 9 5.49 -18.42 -5.55
N LYS A 10 4.56 -18.27 -6.50
CA LYS A 10 3.83 -19.36 -7.19
C LYS A 10 3.44 -18.92 -8.60
N SER A 11 3.35 -19.87 -9.55
CA SER A 11 2.80 -19.60 -10.87
C SER A 11 1.26 -19.59 -10.79
N PHE A 12 0.66 -18.41 -10.83
CA PHE A 12 -0.78 -18.27 -11.08
C PHE A 12 -1.00 -18.20 -12.60
N LYS A 13 -2.02 -18.93 -13.08
CA LYS A 13 -2.33 -19.07 -14.51
C LYS A 13 -3.03 -17.85 -15.15
N GLU A 14 -3.16 -16.72 -14.48
CA GLU A 14 -3.82 -15.55 -15.06
C GLU A 14 -2.81 -14.62 -15.74
N ASN A 15 -3.01 -14.44 -17.04
CA ASN A 15 -2.17 -13.61 -17.92
C ASN A 15 -2.43 -12.10 -17.80
N LYS A 16 -3.29 -11.65 -16.88
CA LYS A 16 -3.56 -10.21 -16.72
C LYS A 16 -2.81 -9.67 -15.50
N PRO A 17 -2.05 -8.58 -15.65
CA PRO A 17 -1.38 -7.95 -14.52
C PRO A 17 -2.40 -7.38 -13.55
N LEU A 18 -2.16 -7.58 -12.25
CA LEU A 18 -2.94 -6.99 -11.17
C LEU A 18 -2.73 -5.47 -11.13
N ILE A 19 -1.47 -5.04 -11.27
CA ILE A 19 -1.09 -3.63 -11.36
C ILE A 19 -0.19 -3.46 -12.58
N LYS A 20 -0.44 -2.43 -13.38
CA LYS A 20 0.39 -2.05 -14.52
C LYS A 20 0.61 -0.54 -14.53
N LEU A 21 1.88 -0.15 -14.59
CA LEU A 21 2.28 1.23 -14.83
C LEU A 21 2.79 1.34 -16.27
N GLU A 22 2.34 2.36 -16.98
CA GLU A 22 2.71 2.60 -18.37
C GLU A 22 3.23 4.02 -18.53
N LYS A 23 4.51 4.14 -18.91
CA LYS A 23 5.18 5.39 -19.26
C LYS A 23 5.01 6.50 -18.22
N ILE A 24 5.07 6.14 -16.94
CA ILE A 24 4.92 7.09 -15.84
C ILE A 24 6.08 8.05 -15.81
N SER A 25 5.77 9.34 -15.90
CA SER A 25 6.72 10.43 -15.72
C SER A 25 6.17 11.43 -14.71
N LEU A 26 7.05 11.97 -13.85
CA LEU A 26 6.70 12.97 -12.84
C LEU A 26 7.88 13.87 -12.55
N SER A 27 7.61 15.17 -12.49
CA SER A 27 8.57 16.21 -12.12
C SER A 27 8.08 17.05 -10.94
N PHE A 28 8.98 17.51 -10.09
CA PHE A 28 8.71 18.54 -9.09
C PHE A 28 9.44 19.83 -9.51
N GLY A 29 8.67 20.78 -10.00
CA GLY A 29 9.22 21.98 -10.64
C GLY A 29 10.10 21.60 -11.83
N LYS A 30 11.38 21.99 -11.79
CA LYS A 30 12.34 21.69 -12.87
C LYS A 30 13.02 20.32 -12.72
N ARG A 31 12.79 19.62 -11.60
CA ARG A 31 13.46 18.35 -11.31
C ARG A 31 12.60 17.16 -11.71
N GLN A 32 13.02 16.44 -12.73
CA GLN A 32 12.42 15.16 -13.10
C GLN A 32 12.78 14.08 -12.07
N ILE A 33 11.77 13.43 -11.52
CA ILE A 33 11.90 12.38 -10.50
C ILE A 33 11.70 10.99 -11.12
N LEU A 34 10.69 10.88 -11.97
CA LEU A 34 10.39 9.65 -12.71
C LEU A 34 10.38 9.96 -14.20
N ASP A 35 11.02 9.11 -14.98
CA ASP A 35 11.11 9.26 -16.42
C ASP A 35 10.73 7.95 -17.11
N ASN A 36 9.57 7.97 -17.79
CA ASN A 36 9.07 6.88 -18.63
C ASN A 36 9.10 5.48 -17.96
N ILE A 37 8.72 5.42 -16.70
CA ILE A 37 8.74 4.18 -15.90
C ILE A 37 7.56 3.29 -16.29
N SER A 38 7.87 2.05 -16.68
CA SER A 38 6.86 1.05 -17.01
C SER A 38 7.20 -0.29 -16.36
N PHE A 39 6.24 -0.91 -15.69
CA PHE A 39 6.31 -2.27 -15.18
C PHE A 39 4.92 -2.80 -14.85
N SER A 40 4.84 -4.08 -14.58
CA SER A 40 3.60 -4.74 -14.14
C SER A 40 3.86 -5.70 -12.98
N ILE A 41 2.84 -5.92 -12.16
CA ILE A 41 2.82 -6.88 -11.06
C ILE A 41 1.64 -7.80 -11.30
N ASN A 42 1.89 -9.10 -11.32
CA ASN A 42 0.83 -10.10 -11.45
C ASN A 42 0.38 -10.58 -10.06
N SER A 43 -0.77 -11.25 -10.01
CA SER A 43 -1.24 -11.88 -8.78
C SER A 43 -0.19 -12.87 -8.25
N GLY A 44 0.07 -12.81 -6.92
CA GLY A 44 1.06 -13.65 -6.25
C GLY A 44 2.53 -13.25 -6.48
N GLU A 45 2.81 -12.13 -7.15
CA GLU A 45 4.17 -11.59 -7.28
C GLU A 45 4.53 -10.68 -6.11
N ILE A 46 5.79 -10.72 -5.71
CA ILE A 46 6.43 -9.73 -4.85
C ILE A 46 7.39 -8.91 -5.70
N LEU A 47 7.21 -7.60 -5.70
CA LEU A 47 8.08 -6.66 -6.41
C LEU A 47 8.96 -5.91 -5.42
N GLY A 48 10.28 -6.04 -5.54
CA GLY A 48 11.27 -5.26 -4.81
C GLY A 48 11.77 -4.08 -5.62
N MET A 49 11.76 -2.88 -5.03
CA MET A 49 12.38 -1.69 -5.62
C MET A 49 13.67 -1.36 -4.88
N LEU A 50 14.79 -1.40 -5.58
CA LEU A 50 16.12 -1.11 -5.06
C LEU A 50 16.68 0.15 -5.72
N GLY A 51 17.42 0.93 -4.97
CA GLY A 51 18.08 2.14 -5.47
C GLY A 51 18.43 3.10 -4.34
N PRO A 52 19.28 4.10 -4.60
CA PRO A 52 19.69 5.10 -3.62
C PRO A 52 18.51 5.94 -3.11
N ASN A 53 18.72 6.64 -2.00
CA ASN A 53 17.73 7.59 -1.49
C ASN A 53 17.50 8.72 -2.49
N GLY A 54 16.24 9.18 -2.58
CA GLY A 54 15.84 10.25 -3.50
C GLY A 54 15.67 9.85 -4.97
N VAL A 55 15.81 8.55 -5.33
CA VAL A 55 15.65 8.06 -6.72
C VAL A 55 14.19 7.92 -7.19
N GLY A 56 13.21 8.26 -6.34
CA GLY A 56 11.80 8.22 -6.70
C GLY A 56 11.03 6.97 -6.23
N LYS A 57 11.62 6.07 -5.40
CA LYS A 57 10.92 4.88 -4.89
C LYS A 57 9.61 5.23 -4.17
N SER A 58 9.68 6.08 -3.16
CA SER A 58 8.50 6.52 -2.39
C SER A 58 7.50 7.30 -3.26
N THR A 59 8.00 8.08 -4.21
CA THR A 59 7.17 8.81 -5.18
C THR A 59 6.33 7.84 -6.01
N LEU A 60 6.93 6.74 -6.44
CA LEU A 60 6.23 5.71 -7.21
C LEU A 60 5.12 5.02 -6.39
N PHE A 61 5.39 4.69 -5.12
CA PHE A 61 4.35 4.19 -4.21
C PHE A 61 3.22 5.21 -4.03
N ASN A 62 3.54 6.50 -3.83
CA ASN A 62 2.56 7.57 -3.67
C ASN A 62 1.67 7.74 -4.92
N LEU A 63 2.19 7.51 -6.11
CA LEU A 63 1.42 7.48 -7.36
C LEU A 63 0.45 6.29 -7.40
N ILE A 64 0.92 5.10 -7.03
CA ILE A 64 0.10 3.87 -7.04
C ILE A 64 -1.07 3.99 -6.06
N ILE A 65 -0.83 4.51 -4.85
CA ILE A 65 -1.88 4.66 -3.83
C ILE A 65 -2.78 5.90 -4.07
N GLY A 66 -2.37 6.84 -4.93
CA GLY A 66 -3.17 8.01 -5.29
C GLY A 66 -2.93 9.25 -4.44
N LEU A 67 -1.82 9.32 -3.69
CA LEU A 67 -1.36 10.55 -3.02
C LEU A 67 -0.75 11.55 -4.00
N LEU A 68 -0.27 11.08 -5.13
CA LEU A 68 0.27 11.92 -6.22
C LEU A 68 -0.38 11.51 -7.53
N LYS A 69 -0.42 12.45 -8.49
CA LYS A 69 -0.75 12.18 -9.90
C LYS A 69 0.51 12.31 -10.75
N PRO A 70 0.74 11.45 -11.75
CA PRO A 70 1.85 11.60 -12.67
C PRO A 70 1.56 12.75 -13.67
N ASP A 71 2.63 13.33 -14.22
CA ASP A 71 2.49 14.28 -15.33
C ASP A 71 2.06 13.56 -16.62
N PHE A 72 2.59 12.35 -16.83
CA PHE A 72 2.29 11.50 -17.99
C PHE A 72 2.22 10.03 -17.59
N GLY A 73 1.53 9.26 -18.44
CA GLY A 73 1.38 7.81 -18.28
C GLY A 73 0.06 7.39 -17.65
N SER A 74 -0.08 6.11 -17.38
CA SER A 74 -1.28 5.52 -16.77
C SER A 74 -0.94 4.49 -15.70
N ILE A 75 -1.83 4.36 -14.72
CA ILE A 75 -1.77 3.34 -13.67
C ILE A 75 -3.05 2.52 -13.77
N ILE A 76 -2.90 1.24 -14.07
CA ILE A 76 -3.99 0.32 -14.28
C ILE A 76 -3.99 -0.70 -13.15
N VAL A 77 -5.12 -0.87 -12.47
CA VAL A 77 -5.32 -1.86 -11.41
C VAL A 77 -6.54 -2.71 -11.77
N ASN A 78 -6.37 -4.02 -11.79
CA ASN A 78 -7.42 -4.96 -12.22
C ASN A 78 -8.03 -4.63 -13.61
N GLY A 79 -7.22 -4.05 -14.51
CA GLY A 79 -7.64 -3.68 -15.86
C GLY A 79 -8.32 -2.30 -15.97
N GLU A 80 -8.45 -1.55 -14.87
CA GLU A 80 -9.08 -0.23 -14.83
C GLU A 80 -8.04 0.86 -14.54
N ASN A 81 -8.07 1.98 -15.26
CA ASN A 81 -7.20 3.13 -15.00
C ASN A 81 -7.65 3.84 -13.71
N VAL A 82 -6.72 3.95 -12.75
CA VAL A 82 -7.04 4.47 -11.42
C VAL A 82 -6.63 5.92 -11.18
N LEU A 83 -6.16 6.65 -12.21
CA LEU A 83 -5.66 8.01 -12.02
C LEU A 83 -6.69 8.99 -11.47
N ASP A 84 -7.96 8.80 -11.79
CA ASP A 84 -9.05 9.67 -11.32
C ASP A 84 -9.70 9.21 -10.02
N TYR A 85 -9.29 8.05 -9.50
CA TYR A 85 -9.77 7.55 -8.22
C TYR A 85 -8.95 8.12 -7.06
N PRO A 86 -9.58 8.76 -6.06
CA PRO A 86 -8.92 9.20 -4.84
C PRO A 86 -8.44 8.00 -4.02
N ILE A 87 -7.52 8.23 -3.08
CA ILE A 87 -6.94 7.19 -2.23
C ILE A 87 -8.00 6.33 -1.52
N SER A 88 -9.07 6.95 -1.02
CA SER A 88 -10.15 6.24 -0.32
C SER A 88 -10.87 5.23 -1.21
N GLU A 89 -11.09 5.56 -2.49
CA GLU A 89 -11.70 4.65 -3.44
C GLU A 89 -10.71 3.57 -3.89
N ARG A 90 -9.43 3.92 -4.08
CA ARG A 90 -8.40 2.91 -4.40
C ARG A 90 -8.29 1.86 -3.30
N THR A 91 -8.36 2.26 -2.04
CA THR A 91 -8.35 1.34 -0.90
C THR A 91 -9.59 0.45 -0.87
N LYS A 92 -10.80 1.03 -1.02
CA LYS A 92 -12.05 0.28 -0.92
C LYS A 92 -12.33 -0.58 -2.15
N LYS A 93 -12.29 0.01 -3.35
CA LYS A 93 -12.65 -0.65 -4.61
C LYS A 93 -11.59 -1.64 -5.07
N PHE A 94 -10.32 -1.24 -5.05
CA PHE A 94 -9.23 -2.04 -5.59
C PHE A 94 -8.47 -2.83 -4.52
N LYS A 95 -8.86 -2.71 -3.24
CA LYS A 95 -8.23 -3.43 -2.12
C LYS A 95 -6.73 -3.16 -1.99
N ILE A 96 -6.30 -1.92 -2.28
CA ILE A 96 -4.90 -1.52 -2.16
C ILE A 96 -4.65 -1.15 -0.69
N GLY A 97 -3.84 -1.92 0.01
CA GLY A 97 -3.32 -1.59 1.33
C GLY A 97 -1.96 -0.89 1.22
N TYR A 98 -1.70 0.06 2.12
CA TYR A 98 -0.42 0.77 2.19
C TYR A 98 0.09 0.79 3.62
N VAL A 99 1.34 0.39 3.79
CA VAL A 99 2.07 0.54 5.07
C VAL A 99 3.14 1.60 4.85
N PRO A 100 3.02 2.78 5.47
CA PRO A 100 4.03 3.82 5.34
C PRO A 100 5.32 3.45 6.08
N GLN A 101 6.43 4.10 5.72
CA GLN A 101 7.72 3.90 6.38
C GLN A 101 7.69 4.39 7.85
N TYR A 102 6.93 5.45 8.11
CA TYR A 102 6.73 6.03 9.44
C TYR A 102 5.25 6.30 9.68
N GLY A 103 4.77 6.06 10.89
CA GLY A 103 3.38 6.30 11.26
C GLY A 103 2.41 5.25 10.73
N GLY A 104 1.21 5.68 10.37
CA GLY A 104 0.12 4.79 9.95
C GLY A 104 -0.70 4.24 11.12
N TYR A 105 -0.45 4.73 12.33
CA TYR A 105 -1.17 4.41 13.56
C TYR A 105 -1.29 5.62 14.48
N PHE A 106 -2.22 5.58 15.41
CA PHE A 106 -2.42 6.62 16.42
C PHE A 106 -1.46 6.37 17.59
N HIS A 107 -0.43 7.22 17.69
CA HIS A 107 0.69 7.04 18.62
C HIS A 107 0.27 6.94 20.10
N ASP A 108 -0.72 7.74 20.53
CA ASP A 108 -1.17 7.82 21.90
C ASP A 108 -2.28 6.83 22.26
N LEU A 109 -2.84 6.14 21.29
CA LEU A 109 -3.78 5.06 21.51
C LEU A 109 -3.04 3.74 21.80
N THR A 110 -3.69 2.84 22.55
CA THR A 110 -3.21 1.48 22.73
C THR A 110 -3.25 0.70 21.42
N LEU A 111 -2.56 -0.42 21.34
CA LEU A 111 -2.65 -1.32 20.19
C LEU A 111 -4.11 -1.74 19.93
N LEU A 112 -4.83 -2.11 20.99
CA LEU A 112 -6.24 -2.51 20.89
C LEU A 112 -7.12 -1.36 20.36
N ASP A 113 -6.90 -0.15 20.85
CA ASP A 113 -7.70 1.01 20.39
C ASP A 113 -7.37 1.40 18.95
N ASN A 114 -6.12 1.22 18.52
CA ASN A 114 -5.76 1.36 17.10
C ASN A 114 -6.50 0.34 16.23
N LEU A 115 -6.52 -0.94 16.63
CA LEU A 115 -7.26 -1.98 15.90
C LEU A 115 -8.76 -1.66 15.83
N LYS A 116 -9.36 -1.20 16.94
CA LYS A 116 -10.77 -0.79 16.97
C LYS A 116 -11.03 0.39 16.05
N ALA A 117 -10.26 1.47 16.16
CA ALA A 117 -10.45 2.67 15.36
C ALA A 117 -10.37 2.38 13.85
N VAL A 118 -9.40 1.58 13.41
CA VAL A 118 -9.28 1.19 12.00
C VAL A 118 -10.43 0.28 11.57
N SER A 119 -10.83 -0.67 12.42
CA SER A 119 -11.91 -1.60 12.09
C SER A 119 -13.26 -0.89 11.96
N GLU A 120 -13.53 0.14 12.75
CA GLU A 120 -14.75 0.95 12.67
C GLU A 120 -14.90 1.69 11.33
N VAL A 121 -13.79 2.08 10.73
CA VAL A 121 -13.77 2.73 9.40
C VAL A 121 -13.96 1.72 8.27
N LEU A 122 -13.49 0.49 8.44
CA LEU A 122 -13.38 -0.49 7.35
C LEU A 122 -14.51 -1.53 7.34
N ILE A 123 -15.15 -1.79 8.48
CA ILE A 123 -16.12 -2.88 8.66
C ILE A 123 -17.36 -2.32 9.34
N ASP A 124 -18.51 -2.39 8.68
CA ASP A 124 -19.76 -1.82 9.18
C ASP A 124 -20.36 -2.66 10.31
N ASP A 125 -20.34 -3.99 10.21
CA ASP A 125 -20.91 -4.89 11.22
C ASP A 125 -19.99 -5.03 12.44
N LYS A 126 -20.58 -4.90 13.64
CA LYS A 126 -19.84 -4.94 14.91
C LYS A 126 -19.29 -6.33 15.24
N ASN A 127 -20.00 -7.40 14.90
CA ASN A 127 -19.56 -8.77 15.19
C ASN A 127 -18.40 -9.14 14.27
N ASP A 128 -18.47 -8.73 13.00
CA ASP A 128 -17.38 -8.91 12.04
C ASP A 128 -16.14 -8.15 12.47
N ARG A 129 -16.28 -6.92 13.00
CA ARG A 129 -15.15 -6.15 13.59
C ARG A 129 -14.47 -6.92 14.72
N ASN A 130 -15.27 -7.39 15.69
CA ASN A 130 -14.73 -8.11 16.84
C ASN A 130 -14.04 -9.40 16.40
N SER A 131 -14.68 -10.19 15.56
CA SER A 131 -14.10 -11.42 15.01
C SER A 131 -12.80 -11.16 14.26
N LYS A 132 -12.71 -10.05 13.50
CA LYS A 132 -11.48 -9.67 12.81
C LYS A 132 -10.37 -9.24 13.73
N ILE A 133 -10.70 -8.48 14.80
CA ILE A 133 -9.74 -8.06 15.83
C ILE A 133 -9.20 -9.29 16.56
N ASP A 134 -10.08 -10.21 17.00
CA ASP A 134 -9.68 -11.44 17.70
C ASP A 134 -8.79 -12.32 16.81
N TYR A 135 -9.13 -12.43 15.52
CA TYR A 135 -8.28 -13.12 14.55
C TYR A 135 -6.89 -12.51 14.45
N LEU A 136 -6.79 -11.17 14.36
CA LEU A 136 -5.49 -10.49 14.28
C LEU A 136 -4.67 -10.64 15.55
N ILE A 137 -5.31 -10.52 16.73
CA ILE A 137 -4.66 -10.72 18.03
C ILE A 137 -4.06 -12.12 18.11
N SER A 138 -4.83 -13.14 17.77
CA SER A 138 -4.36 -14.52 17.77
C SER A 138 -3.29 -14.77 16.72
N ARG A 139 -3.50 -14.28 15.48
CA ARG A 139 -2.61 -14.54 14.34
C ARG A 139 -1.22 -13.97 14.51
N PHE A 140 -1.11 -12.83 15.21
CA PHE A 140 0.14 -12.10 15.42
C PHE A 140 0.60 -12.13 16.88
N GLU A 141 -0.03 -12.97 17.74
CA GLU A 141 0.36 -13.18 19.16
C GLU A 141 0.41 -11.87 19.97
N LEU A 142 -0.56 -10.96 19.74
CA LEU A 142 -0.53 -9.60 20.27
C LEU A 142 -1.07 -9.48 21.71
N ALA A 143 -1.56 -10.56 22.32
CA ALA A 143 -2.29 -10.53 23.60
C ALA A 143 -1.53 -9.80 24.73
N SER A 144 -0.21 -9.96 24.82
CA SER A 144 0.62 -9.35 25.87
C SER A 144 0.84 -7.85 25.73
N VAL A 145 0.58 -7.28 24.52
CA VAL A 145 0.89 -5.88 24.21
C VAL A 145 -0.34 -5.03 23.89
N LEU A 146 -1.55 -5.61 24.00
CA LEU A 146 -2.81 -4.94 23.63
C LEU A 146 -3.03 -3.59 24.30
N ASN A 147 -2.67 -3.47 25.57
CA ASN A 147 -2.88 -2.27 26.38
C ASN A 147 -1.67 -1.32 26.38
N ILE A 148 -0.65 -1.62 25.60
CA ILE A 148 0.52 -0.75 25.46
C ILE A 148 0.21 0.31 24.40
N GLN A 149 0.52 1.59 24.69
CA GLN A 149 0.41 2.64 23.70
C GLN A 149 1.35 2.38 22.52
N ALA A 150 0.84 2.62 21.30
CA ALA A 150 1.55 2.28 20.08
C ALA A 150 2.95 2.92 19.97
N LYS A 151 3.15 4.11 20.53
CA LYS A 151 4.47 4.78 20.56
C LYS A 151 5.55 4.03 21.33
N PHE A 152 5.19 3.11 22.21
CA PHE A 152 6.13 2.31 23.01
C PHE A 152 6.38 0.92 22.41
N LEU A 153 5.70 0.57 21.32
CA LEU A 153 5.95 -0.67 20.61
C LEU A 153 7.10 -0.46 19.61
N SER A 154 8.05 -1.39 19.62
CA SER A 154 9.07 -1.45 18.58
C SER A 154 8.43 -1.90 17.25
N GLY A 155 8.71 -1.18 16.18
CA GLY A 155 8.27 -1.53 14.84
C GLY A 155 8.96 -2.76 14.29
#